data_2f69b5f49a05e601e0c16a906b32819b
#
_entry.id   2f69b5f49a05e601e0c16a906b32819b
#
_cell.length_a   1.000
_cell.length_b   1.000
_cell.length_c   1.000
_cell.angle_alpha   90.00
_cell.angle_beta   90.00
_cell.angle_gamma   90.00
#
_symmetry.space_group_name_H-M   'P 1'
#
loop_
_entity.id
_entity.type
_entity.pdbx_description
1 polymer ?
#
loop_
_entity_poly.entity_id
_entity_poly.type
_entity_poly.pdbx_seq_one_letter_code
_entity_poly.pdbx_strand_id
1 'polypeptide(L)'
;MDKIISYLLVLLCSVGSLAGCIEPDMEMVADEIVICSEDNVPEWNVGCIFPSFDFEDQNGTHWNESSANSSGRWVAYFSASWCTHCKPTIDALDQSIMPNHLLIFNKQAGNDSSNMTEWELMIEDELNRSVDRPFLHAPFLSENLSVTSIPHVLLIDNKTIISARIGLWDSAHEMGMWFNATSPQSGYTQTMDSGMSDMDMD
;
A
#
# COMPACT_ATOMS: atom_id res chain seq x y z
N MET A 1 -49.10 52.43 34.65
CA MET A 1 -49.13 51.42 33.56
C MET A 1 -47.75 51.04 33.10
N ASP A 2 -46.73 51.86 33.32
CA ASP A 2 -45.40 51.61 32.75
C ASP A 2 -44.56 50.53 33.46
N LYS A 3 -44.86 50.21 34.72
CA LYS A 3 -44.08 49.19 35.45
C LYS A 3 -44.45 47.73 35.05
N ILE A 4 -45.69 47.51 34.61
CA ILE A 4 -46.13 46.16 34.19
C ILE A 4 -45.57 45.76 32.82
N ILE A 5 -45.40 46.71 31.91
CA ILE A 5 -44.84 46.47 30.57
C ILE A 5 -43.36 46.11 30.69
N SER A 6 -42.64 46.75 31.63
CA SER A 6 -41.22 46.46 31.84
C SER A 6 -40.97 45.03 32.37
N TYR A 7 -41.83 44.50 33.21
CA TYR A 7 -41.70 43.12 33.69
C TYR A 7 -42.09 42.07 32.63
N LEU A 8 -43.04 42.42 31.75
CA LEU A 8 -43.41 41.52 30.65
C LEU A 8 -42.31 41.38 29.59
N LEU A 9 -41.55 42.46 29.36
CA LEU A 9 -40.44 42.46 28.44
C LEU A 9 -39.23 41.66 28.95
N VAL A 10 -38.98 41.70 30.27
CA VAL A 10 -37.91 40.91 30.89
C VAL A 10 -38.26 39.43 30.92
N LEU A 11 -39.55 39.05 31.08
CA LEU A 11 -39.97 37.67 31.08
C LEU A 11 -39.92 37.02 29.69
N LEU A 12 -40.12 37.81 28.61
CA LEU A 12 -40.03 37.31 27.22
C LEU A 12 -38.60 37.10 26.76
N CYS A 13 -37.61 37.77 27.33
CA CYS A 13 -36.18 37.56 26.99
C CYS A 13 -35.59 36.30 27.66
N SER A 14 -36.22 35.75 28.70
CA SER A 14 -35.70 34.61 29.44
C SER A 14 -36.10 33.24 28.86
N VAL A 15 -36.97 33.20 27.86
CA VAL A 15 -37.46 31.94 27.24
C VAL A 15 -36.79 31.64 25.88
N GLY A 16 -35.97 32.57 25.39
CA GLY A 16 -35.33 32.48 24.06
C GLY A 16 -33.99 31.77 24.00
N SER A 17 -33.46 31.22 25.12
CA SER A 17 -32.08 30.67 25.16
C SER A 17 -32.00 29.15 25.28
N LEU A 18 -32.99 28.41 24.82
CA LEU A 18 -32.97 26.94 24.73
C LEU A 18 -33.03 26.40 23.30
N ALA A 19 -32.58 27.23 22.33
CA ALA A 19 -32.15 26.66 21.08
C ALA A 19 -30.73 26.08 21.30
N GLY A 20 -30.67 24.93 21.99
CA GLY A 20 -29.48 24.10 22.01
C GLY A 20 -29.18 23.74 20.59
N CYS A 21 -28.03 24.23 20.06
CA CYS A 21 -27.38 23.58 18.91
C CYS A 21 -27.18 22.14 19.32
N ILE A 22 -27.97 21.24 18.77
CA ILE A 22 -27.62 19.84 18.66
C ILE A 22 -26.49 19.87 17.65
N GLU A 23 -25.26 20.04 18.13
CA GLU A 23 -24.09 19.61 17.35
C GLU A 23 -24.34 18.12 17.14
N PRO A 24 -24.39 17.64 15.87
CA PRO A 24 -24.32 16.20 15.66
C PRO A 24 -23.02 15.79 16.32
N ASP A 25 -23.07 14.95 17.35
CA ASP A 25 -21.94 14.17 17.77
C ASP A 25 -21.45 13.45 16.52
N MET A 26 -20.47 14.06 15.81
CA MET A 26 -19.60 13.29 14.97
C MET A 26 -18.82 12.43 15.95
N GLU A 27 -19.40 11.26 16.28
CA GLU A 27 -18.58 10.15 16.69
C GLU A 27 -17.50 10.08 15.62
N MET A 28 -16.32 10.62 15.94
CA MET A 28 -15.11 10.21 15.26
C MET A 28 -15.05 8.73 15.57
N VAL A 29 -15.55 7.92 14.61
CA VAL A 29 -15.22 6.51 14.54
C VAL A 29 -13.70 6.54 14.50
N ALA A 30 -13.07 6.33 15.64
CA ALA A 30 -11.66 6.07 15.71
C ALA A 30 -11.49 4.90 14.75
N ASP A 31 -10.80 5.14 13.61
CA ASP A 31 -10.46 4.08 12.68
C ASP A 31 -9.93 2.94 13.53
N GLU A 32 -10.71 1.89 13.63
CA GLU A 32 -10.34 0.69 14.36
C GLU A 32 -9.07 0.20 13.65
N ILE A 33 -7.94 0.40 14.30
CA ILE A 33 -6.67 -0.14 13.80
C ILE A 33 -6.91 -1.64 13.76
N VAL A 34 -7.14 -2.17 12.57
CA VAL A 34 -7.32 -3.60 12.37
C VAL A 34 -6.00 -4.25 12.77
N ILE A 35 -5.95 -4.73 14.01
CA ILE A 35 -4.81 -5.50 14.49
C ILE A 35 -4.91 -6.83 13.75
N CYS A 36 -4.02 -7.03 12.79
CA CYS A 36 -3.91 -8.30 12.10
C CYS A 36 -3.48 -9.37 13.10
N SER A 37 -4.33 -10.32 13.35
CA SER A 37 -4.05 -11.52 14.13
C SER A 37 -3.99 -12.74 13.21
N GLU A 38 -3.41 -13.84 13.67
CA GLU A 38 -3.36 -15.10 12.92
C GLU A 38 -4.78 -15.58 12.51
N ASP A 39 -5.79 -15.22 13.30
CA ASP A 39 -7.19 -15.58 13.07
C ASP A 39 -7.98 -14.59 12.20
N ASN A 40 -7.43 -13.40 11.96
CA ASN A 40 -8.10 -12.33 11.20
C ASN A 40 -7.10 -11.53 10.39
N VAL A 41 -6.65 -12.11 9.28
CA VAL A 41 -5.79 -11.42 8.30
C VAL A 41 -6.69 -10.84 7.21
N PRO A 42 -6.77 -9.52 7.08
CA PRO A 42 -7.50 -8.89 5.99
C PRO A 42 -6.96 -9.33 4.64
N GLU A 43 -7.80 -9.26 3.62
CA GLU A 43 -7.38 -9.60 2.27
C GLU A 43 -6.14 -8.77 1.88
N TRP A 44 -5.07 -9.49 1.50
CA TRP A 44 -3.75 -8.96 1.13
C TRP A 44 -3.07 -8.09 2.21
N ASN A 45 -3.38 -8.34 3.48
CA ASN A 45 -2.80 -7.66 4.63
C ASN A 45 -3.04 -6.13 4.67
N VAL A 46 -3.99 -5.59 3.91
CA VAL A 46 -4.31 -4.16 3.95
C VAL A 46 -4.85 -3.78 5.32
N GLY A 47 -4.25 -2.76 5.94
CA GLY A 47 -4.49 -2.35 7.33
C GLY A 47 -3.53 -2.99 8.34
N CYS A 48 -2.74 -3.98 7.93
CA CYS A 48 -1.75 -4.63 8.80
C CYS A 48 -0.44 -3.85 8.87
N ILE A 49 0.26 -4.00 9.97
CA ILE A 49 1.65 -3.55 10.08
C ILE A 49 2.53 -4.45 9.22
N PHE A 50 3.35 -3.85 8.37
CA PHE A 50 4.34 -4.58 7.59
C PHE A 50 5.37 -5.23 8.54
N PRO A 51 5.68 -6.53 8.40
CA PRO A 51 6.60 -7.23 9.28
C PRO A 51 7.99 -6.59 9.27
N SER A 52 8.68 -6.65 10.40
CA SER A 52 10.10 -6.28 10.46
C SER A 52 10.94 -7.24 9.63
N PHE A 53 11.96 -6.71 8.98
CA PHE A 53 12.91 -7.46 8.17
C PHE A 53 14.31 -6.85 8.26
N ASP A 54 15.31 -7.63 7.92
CA ASP A 54 16.70 -7.20 7.75
C ASP A 54 17.34 -8.09 6.69
N PHE A 55 17.55 -7.55 5.49
CA PHE A 55 18.10 -8.26 4.34
C PHE A 55 19.21 -7.46 3.70
N GLU A 56 20.17 -8.17 3.13
CA GLU A 56 21.24 -7.61 2.31
C GLU A 56 20.81 -7.63 0.82
N ASP A 57 21.01 -6.51 0.12
CA ASP A 57 20.76 -6.43 -1.30
C ASP A 57 21.92 -7.00 -2.14
N GLN A 58 21.79 -6.97 -3.47
CA GLN A 58 22.81 -7.44 -4.41
C GLN A 58 24.17 -6.73 -4.30
N ASN A 59 24.21 -5.57 -3.66
CA ASN A 59 25.40 -4.73 -3.47
C ASN A 59 25.99 -4.84 -2.05
N GLY A 60 25.41 -5.67 -1.18
CA GLY A 60 25.81 -5.80 0.20
C GLY A 60 25.28 -4.69 1.12
N THR A 61 24.27 -3.93 0.68
CA THR A 61 23.63 -2.91 1.51
C THR A 61 22.53 -3.54 2.32
N HIS A 62 22.52 -3.28 3.65
CA HIS A 62 21.47 -3.74 4.54
C HIS A 62 20.22 -2.86 4.46
N TRP A 63 19.09 -3.51 4.22
CA TRP A 63 17.77 -2.91 4.18
C TRP A 63 16.88 -3.49 5.27
N ASN A 64 16.21 -2.63 6.01
CA ASN A 64 15.25 -2.98 7.05
C ASN A 64 14.05 -2.04 6.99
N GLU A 65 13.03 -2.29 7.80
CA GLU A 65 11.83 -1.45 7.81
C GLU A 65 12.10 0.00 8.20
N SER A 66 13.15 0.27 8.98
CA SER A 66 13.51 1.63 9.38
C SER A 66 14.14 2.41 8.21
N SER A 67 15.01 1.77 7.43
CA SER A 67 15.60 2.38 6.22
C SER A 67 14.53 2.59 5.14
N ALA A 68 13.65 1.62 4.91
CA ALA A 68 12.53 1.73 3.99
C ALA A 68 11.54 2.84 4.40
N ASN A 69 11.20 2.92 5.69
CA ASN A 69 10.28 3.93 6.21
C ASN A 69 10.89 5.33 6.37
N SER A 70 12.18 5.51 6.11
CA SER A 70 12.83 6.84 6.20
C SER A 70 12.18 7.88 5.30
N SER A 71 11.54 7.43 4.23
CA SER A 71 10.75 8.25 3.29
C SER A 71 9.27 8.38 3.68
N GLY A 72 8.81 7.67 4.71
CA GLY A 72 7.41 7.59 5.15
C GLY A 72 6.58 6.61 4.34
N ARG A 73 6.58 6.73 3.02
CA ARG A 73 5.82 5.88 2.08
C ARG A 73 6.76 5.15 1.14
N TRP A 74 6.51 3.85 0.93
CA TRP A 74 7.32 3.02 0.05
C TRP A 74 6.53 1.83 -0.49
N VAL A 75 7.10 1.15 -1.49
CA VAL A 75 6.51 0.01 -2.19
C VAL A 75 7.34 -1.24 -1.91
N ALA A 76 6.69 -2.29 -1.43
CA ALA A 76 7.22 -3.65 -1.41
C ALA A 76 6.68 -4.40 -2.64
N TYR A 77 7.59 -4.82 -3.49
CA TYR A 77 7.25 -5.57 -4.69
C TYR A 77 7.76 -7.00 -4.61
N PHE A 78 6.86 -7.98 -4.60
CA PHE A 78 7.21 -9.40 -4.56
C PHE A 78 7.18 -10.02 -5.95
N SER A 79 8.27 -10.71 -6.28
CA SER A 79 8.51 -11.29 -7.59
C SER A 79 9.37 -12.56 -7.49
N ALA A 80 9.75 -13.13 -8.62
CA ALA A 80 10.73 -14.20 -8.75
C ALA A 80 11.37 -14.16 -10.13
N SER A 81 12.60 -14.70 -10.27
CA SER A 81 13.37 -14.66 -11.52
C SER A 81 12.66 -15.33 -12.71
N TRP A 82 11.89 -16.39 -12.48
CA TRP A 82 11.14 -17.12 -13.50
C TRP A 82 9.83 -16.45 -13.93
N CYS A 83 9.41 -15.39 -13.26
CA CYS A 83 8.09 -14.77 -13.47
C CYS A 83 8.10 -13.82 -14.68
N THR A 84 7.62 -14.26 -15.81
CA THR A 84 7.58 -13.45 -17.04
C THR A 84 6.69 -12.22 -16.95
N HIS A 85 5.54 -12.31 -16.26
CA HIS A 85 4.63 -11.18 -16.02
C HIS A 85 5.17 -10.18 -15.00
N CYS A 86 6.19 -10.56 -14.24
CA CYS A 86 6.78 -9.67 -13.24
C CYS A 86 7.70 -8.61 -13.86
N LYS A 87 8.29 -8.89 -15.00
CA LYS A 87 9.27 -8.01 -15.65
C LYS A 87 8.67 -6.67 -16.13
N PRO A 88 7.53 -6.66 -16.86
CA PRO A 88 6.86 -5.40 -17.20
C PRO A 88 6.44 -4.60 -15.96
N THR A 89 6.09 -5.30 -14.87
CA THR A 89 5.73 -4.63 -13.61
C THR A 89 6.95 -4.00 -12.94
N ILE A 90 8.12 -4.67 -12.94
CA ILE A 90 9.39 -4.07 -12.48
C ILE A 90 9.70 -2.82 -13.30
N ASP A 91 9.62 -2.92 -14.62
CA ASP A 91 9.90 -1.79 -15.52
C ASP A 91 9.02 -0.58 -15.22
N ALA A 92 7.72 -0.79 -15.09
CA ALA A 92 6.77 0.28 -14.78
C ALA A 92 6.97 0.89 -13.39
N LEU A 93 7.26 0.05 -12.36
CA LEU A 93 7.58 0.52 -11.00
C LEU A 93 8.86 1.34 -10.99
N ASP A 94 9.91 0.85 -11.66
CA ASP A 94 11.19 1.53 -11.72
C ASP A 94 11.11 2.91 -12.39
N GLN A 95 10.26 3.07 -13.38
CA GLN A 95 10.03 4.35 -14.06
C GLN A 95 9.14 5.32 -13.26
N SER A 96 8.31 4.83 -12.35
CA SER A 96 7.28 5.63 -11.68
C SER A 96 7.56 5.93 -10.21
N ILE A 97 8.32 5.07 -9.53
CA ILE A 97 8.62 5.18 -8.09
C ILE A 97 10.06 5.66 -7.90
N MET A 98 10.26 6.60 -6.99
CA MET A 98 11.61 7.11 -6.69
C MET A 98 12.52 6.01 -6.11
N PRO A 99 13.85 6.06 -6.29
CA PRO A 99 14.77 4.99 -5.89
C PRO A 99 14.61 4.47 -4.48
N ASN A 100 14.57 5.35 -3.49
CA ASN A 100 14.49 4.97 -2.07
C ASN A 100 13.09 4.56 -1.60
N HIS A 101 12.12 4.47 -2.52
CA HIS A 101 10.73 4.15 -2.21
C HIS A 101 10.27 2.82 -2.81
N LEU A 102 11.17 2.04 -3.44
CA LEU A 102 10.87 0.75 -4.03
C LEU A 102 11.89 -0.29 -3.58
N LEU A 103 11.41 -1.37 -2.95
CA LEU A 103 12.20 -2.56 -2.63
C LEU A 103 11.63 -3.77 -3.40
N ILE A 104 12.50 -4.53 -4.06
CA ILE A 104 12.13 -5.70 -4.85
C ILE A 104 12.50 -6.96 -4.08
N PHE A 105 11.49 -7.76 -3.71
CA PHE A 105 11.63 -8.95 -2.91
C PHE A 105 11.49 -10.22 -3.76
N ASN A 106 12.52 -11.07 -3.76
CA ASN A 106 12.43 -12.42 -4.30
C ASN A 106 11.76 -13.34 -3.28
N LYS A 107 10.58 -13.86 -3.66
CA LYS A 107 9.83 -14.80 -2.83
C LYS A 107 10.28 -16.25 -2.94
N GLN A 108 11.12 -16.58 -3.92
CA GLN A 108 11.48 -17.95 -4.20
C GLN A 108 12.48 -18.48 -3.15
N ALA A 109 12.12 -19.59 -2.51
CA ALA A 109 13.03 -20.31 -1.64
C ALA A 109 14.07 -21.13 -2.44
N GLY A 110 15.23 -21.35 -1.85
CA GLY A 110 16.30 -22.19 -2.41
C GLY A 110 17.58 -21.42 -2.73
N ASN A 111 18.69 -22.14 -2.76
CA ASN A 111 20.01 -21.55 -2.97
C ASN A 111 20.19 -20.95 -4.38
N ASP A 112 19.56 -21.56 -5.39
CA ASP A 112 19.66 -21.08 -6.78
C ASP A 112 18.92 -19.76 -7.00
N SER A 113 18.03 -19.39 -6.09
CA SER A 113 17.23 -18.16 -6.15
C SER A 113 17.76 -17.04 -5.27
N SER A 114 18.86 -17.27 -4.54
CA SER A 114 19.44 -16.27 -3.61
C SER A 114 20.46 -15.34 -4.30
N ASN A 115 20.80 -15.57 -5.57
CA ASN A 115 21.73 -14.71 -6.30
C ASN A 115 20.99 -13.48 -6.86
N MET A 116 20.91 -12.46 -6.04
CA MET A 116 20.22 -11.22 -6.40
C MET A 116 20.94 -10.43 -7.50
N THR A 117 22.26 -10.49 -7.55
CA THR A 117 23.06 -9.87 -8.64
C THR A 117 22.74 -10.50 -9.99
N GLU A 118 22.65 -11.82 -10.07
CA GLU A 118 22.30 -12.50 -11.32
C GLU A 118 20.86 -12.15 -11.76
N TRP A 119 19.95 -12.07 -10.81
CA TRP A 119 18.57 -11.69 -11.13
C TRP A 119 18.46 -10.24 -11.62
N GLU A 120 19.15 -9.28 -10.98
CA GLU A 120 19.24 -7.90 -11.43
C GLU A 120 19.77 -7.82 -12.88
N LEU A 121 20.92 -8.45 -13.14
CA LEU A 121 21.53 -8.45 -14.48
C LEU A 121 20.60 -9.04 -15.55
N MET A 122 19.86 -10.09 -15.21
CA MET A 122 18.87 -10.67 -16.13
C MET A 122 17.72 -9.68 -16.44
N ILE A 123 17.25 -8.92 -15.46
CA ILE A 123 16.23 -7.88 -15.65
C ILE A 123 16.78 -6.74 -16.51
N GLU A 124 17.99 -6.27 -16.21
CA GLU A 124 18.66 -5.20 -16.97
C GLU A 124 18.91 -5.56 -18.44
N ASP A 125 19.33 -6.80 -18.70
CA ASP A 125 19.53 -7.31 -20.07
C ASP A 125 18.21 -7.31 -20.85
N GLU A 126 17.13 -7.78 -20.24
CA GLU A 126 15.81 -7.81 -20.90
C GLU A 126 15.22 -6.42 -21.12
N LEU A 127 15.39 -5.51 -20.17
CA LEU A 127 14.92 -4.13 -20.28
C LEU A 127 15.85 -3.25 -21.14
N ASN A 128 17.04 -3.75 -21.45
CA ASN A 128 18.11 -3.01 -22.13
C ASN A 128 18.44 -1.67 -21.47
N ARG A 129 18.41 -1.65 -20.13
CA ARG A 129 18.75 -0.51 -19.28
C ARG A 129 19.03 -0.94 -17.84
N SER A 130 19.75 -0.12 -17.09
CA SER A 130 19.99 -0.35 -15.66
C SER A 130 18.73 -0.17 -14.82
N VAL A 131 18.64 -0.96 -13.75
CA VAL A 131 17.61 -0.92 -12.73
C VAL A 131 18.28 -0.71 -11.38
N ASP A 132 18.43 0.53 -10.95
CA ASP A 132 19.09 0.91 -9.69
C ASP A 132 18.11 0.77 -8.51
N ARG A 133 17.84 -0.49 -8.14
CA ARG A 133 16.91 -0.86 -7.06
C ARG A 133 17.50 -1.94 -6.17
N PRO A 134 17.14 -1.98 -4.88
CA PRO A 134 17.48 -3.10 -4.01
C PRO A 134 16.71 -4.36 -4.42
N PHE A 135 17.43 -5.44 -4.71
CA PHE A 135 16.92 -6.78 -4.91
C PHE A 135 17.22 -7.60 -3.66
N LEU A 136 16.21 -8.08 -2.98
CA LEU A 136 16.28 -8.70 -1.65
C LEU A 136 15.76 -10.14 -1.69
N HIS A 137 16.53 -11.09 -1.18
CA HIS A 137 16.06 -12.48 -1.07
C HIS A 137 15.24 -12.67 0.21
N ALA A 138 13.91 -12.81 0.08
CA ALA A 138 12.98 -12.72 1.20
C ALA A 138 11.85 -13.77 1.19
N PRO A 139 12.15 -15.08 1.04
CA PRO A 139 11.11 -16.12 0.99
C PRO A 139 10.28 -16.16 2.28
N PHE A 140 10.91 -16.05 3.47
CA PHE A 140 10.21 -16.04 4.75
C PHE A 140 9.27 -14.84 4.93
N LEU A 141 9.67 -13.67 4.43
CA LEU A 141 8.81 -12.49 4.46
C LEU A 141 7.58 -12.69 3.59
N SER A 142 7.77 -13.31 2.42
CA SER A 142 6.69 -13.67 1.50
C SER A 142 5.71 -14.68 2.11
N GLU A 143 6.20 -15.67 2.84
CA GLU A 143 5.39 -16.64 3.58
C GLU A 143 4.60 -15.95 4.70
N ASN A 144 5.27 -15.12 5.50
CA ASN A 144 4.66 -14.38 6.61
C ASN A 144 3.52 -13.47 6.14
N LEU A 145 3.69 -12.82 4.98
CA LEU A 145 2.67 -11.99 4.34
C LEU A 145 1.67 -12.79 3.49
N SER A 146 1.77 -14.12 3.47
CA SER A 146 0.91 -14.99 2.64
C SER A 146 0.88 -14.58 1.17
N VAL A 147 2.02 -14.18 0.62
CA VAL A 147 2.16 -13.82 -0.81
C VAL A 147 2.13 -15.09 -1.65
N THR A 148 0.95 -15.53 -2.05
CA THR A 148 0.73 -16.74 -2.85
C THR A 148 0.91 -16.51 -4.34
N SER A 149 0.57 -15.32 -4.84
CA SER A 149 0.61 -14.97 -6.26
C SER A 149 1.56 -13.82 -6.52
N ILE A 150 2.21 -13.80 -7.69
CA ILE A 150 3.08 -12.71 -8.18
C ILE A 150 2.72 -12.39 -9.65
N PRO A 151 2.94 -11.14 -10.09
CA PRO A 151 3.45 -9.98 -9.37
C PRO A 151 2.55 -9.57 -8.20
N HIS A 152 3.12 -9.15 -7.06
CA HIS A 152 2.38 -8.66 -5.91
C HIS A 152 3.02 -7.38 -5.39
N VAL A 153 2.26 -6.31 -5.37
CA VAL A 153 2.70 -4.96 -5.00
C VAL A 153 1.96 -4.54 -3.75
N LEU A 154 2.69 -4.13 -2.73
CA LEU A 154 2.14 -3.54 -1.50
C LEU A 154 2.60 -2.09 -1.37
N LEU A 155 1.68 -1.20 -1.03
CA LEU A 155 1.98 0.17 -0.66
C LEU A 155 1.97 0.31 0.85
N ILE A 156 3.07 0.74 1.40
CA ILE A 156 3.26 0.92 2.83
C ILE A 156 3.35 2.42 3.13
N ASP A 157 2.65 2.86 4.17
CA ASP A 157 2.73 4.21 4.70
C ASP A 157 2.80 4.14 6.23
N ASN A 158 3.81 4.77 6.84
CA ASN A 158 4.05 4.74 8.29
C ASN A 158 3.98 3.31 8.88
N LYS A 159 4.62 2.33 8.22
CA LYS A 159 4.66 0.90 8.54
C LYS A 159 3.35 0.14 8.30
N THR A 160 2.28 0.78 7.92
CA THR A 160 1.00 0.13 7.63
C THR A 160 0.87 -0.15 6.14
N ILE A 161 0.43 -1.33 5.78
CA ILE A 161 0.05 -1.68 4.40
C ILE A 161 -1.26 -0.98 4.10
N ILE A 162 -1.23 0.03 3.24
CA ILE A 162 -2.41 0.84 2.94
C ILE A 162 -3.10 0.46 1.63
N SER A 163 -2.43 -0.30 0.78
CA SER A 163 -2.99 -0.81 -0.47
C SER A 163 -2.18 -1.99 -0.98
N ALA A 164 -2.83 -2.86 -1.76
CA ALA A 164 -2.19 -3.99 -2.42
C ALA A 164 -2.70 -4.14 -3.85
N ARG A 165 -1.87 -4.73 -4.73
CA ARG A 165 -2.26 -5.10 -6.09
C ARG A 165 -1.56 -6.39 -6.51
N ILE A 166 -2.31 -7.29 -7.17
CA ILE A 166 -1.82 -8.57 -7.66
C ILE A 166 -2.02 -8.66 -9.17
N GLY A 167 -1.10 -9.32 -9.84
CA GLY A 167 -1.16 -9.56 -11.28
C GLY A 167 -0.37 -8.53 -12.09
N LEU A 168 -0.38 -8.71 -13.39
CA LEU A 168 0.34 -7.84 -14.33
C LEU A 168 -0.12 -6.39 -14.20
N TRP A 169 0.86 -5.52 -14.04
CA TRP A 169 0.67 -4.07 -14.02
C TRP A 169 1.86 -3.40 -14.72
N ASP A 170 1.66 -2.88 -15.91
CA ASP A 170 2.70 -2.37 -16.80
C ASP A 170 2.57 -0.87 -17.11
N SER A 171 1.64 -0.19 -16.46
CA SER A 171 1.42 1.25 -16.65
C SER A 171 2.15 2.08 -15.60
N ALA A 172 3.32 2.62 -15.92
CA ALA A 172 4.08 3.51 -15.05
C ALA A 172 3.27 4.76 -14.62
N HIS A 173 2.43 5.28 -15.51
CA HIS A 173 1.56 6.42 -15.19
C HIS A 173 0.54 6.09 -14.10
N GLU A 174 -0.15 4.94 -14.22
CA GLU A 174 -1.12 4.50 -13.22
C GLU A 174 -0.47 4.19 -11.87
N MET A 175 0.72 3.56 -11.89
CA MET A 175 1.49 3.29 -10.68
C MET A 175 1.89 4.57 -9.95
N GLY A 176 2.37 5.58 -10.69
CA GLY A 176 2.71 6.87 -10.13
C GLY A 176 1.49 7.59 -9.53
N MET A 177 0.34 7.52 -10.18
CA MET A 177 -0.91 8.05 -9.63
C MET A 177 -1.33 7.29 -8.37
N TRP A 178 -1.31 5.95 -8.40
CA TRP A 178 -1.65 5.11 -7.24
C TRP A 178 -0.75 5.39 -6.03
N PHE A 179 0.56 5.48 -6.25
CA PHE A 179 1.53 5.79 -5.20
C PHE A 179 1.25 7.13 -4.52
N ASN A 180 0.88 8.15 -5.30
CA ASN A 180 0.67 9.51 -4.80
C ASN A 180 -0.75 9.76 -4.26
N ALA A 181 -1.78 9.15 -4.87
CA ALA A 181 -3.18 9.44 -4.58
C ALA A 181 -3.79 8.53 -3.51
N THR A 182 -3.22 7.32 -3.28
CA THR A 182 -3.74 6.41 -2.26
C THR A 182 -3.57 7.00 -0.87
N SER A 183 -4.67 7.23 -0.18
CA SER A 183 -4.65 7.67 1.22
C SER A 183 -4.72 6.47 2.15
N PRO A 184 -4.22 6.55 3.39
CA PRO A 184 -4.32 5.47 4.37
C PRO A 184 -5.75 5.00 4.67
N GLN A 185 -6.76 5.81 4.32
CA GLN A 185 -8.19 5.53 4.52
C GLN A 185 -8.91 5.09 3.24
N SER A 186 -8.26 5.14 2.09
CA SER A 186 -8.88 4.66 0.86
C SER A 186 -8.80 3.14 0.81
N GLY A 187 -9.79 2.47 1.39
CA GLY A 187 -9.96 1.04 1.24
C GLY A 187 -9.84 0.65 -0.24
N TYR A 188 -9.05 -0.39 -0.45
CA TYR A 188 -9.09 -1.36 -1.50
C TYR A 188 -9.83 -1.00 -2.79
N THR A 189 -9.12 -0.80 -3.85
CA THR A 189 -9.67 -0.77 -5.21
C THR A 189 -9.22 -2.05 -5.95
N GLN A 190 -10.07 -3.09 -5.93
CA GLN A 190 -9.95 -4.16 -6.90
C GLN A 190 -10.29 -3.63 -8.29
N THR A 191 -9.35 -3.50 -9.17
CA THR A 191 -9.60 -3.58 -10.58
C THR A 191 -9.25 -5.00 -11.03
N MET A 192 -10.18 -5.94 -10.88
CA MET A 192 -10.15 -7.12 -11.72
C MET A 192 -10.50 -6.65 -13.13
N ASP A 193 -9.48 -6.47 -13.95
CA ASP A 193 -9.69 -6.39 -15.38
C ASP A 193 -10.06 -7.79 -15.87
N SER A 194 -11.36 -8.07 -15.85
CA SER A 194 -11.96 -9.23 -16.48
C SER A 194 -12.03 -8.99 -17.98
N GLY A 195 -10.89 -8.90 -18.62
CA GLY A 195 -10.74 -8.97 -20.07
C GLY A 195 -11.00 -10.38 -20.57
N MET A 196 -12.19 -10.92 -20.32
CA MET A 196 -12.73 -12.04 -21.06
C MET A 196 -13.48 -11.44 -22.26
N SER A 197 -12.76 -11.16 -23.33
CA SER A 197 -13.36 -10.95 -24.64
C SER A 197 -13.96 -12.28 -25.09
N ASP A 198 -15.29 -12.31 -25.23
CA ASP A 198 -16.03 -13.35 -25.95
C ASP A 198 -15.36 -13.57 -27.31
N MET A 199 -14.76 -14.74 -27.47
CA MET A 199 -14.48 -15.26 -28.81
C MET A 199 -15.81 -15.82 -29.34
N ASP A 200 -16.49 -15.00 -30.12
CA ASP A 200 -17.54 -15.49 -31.01
C ASP A 200 -16.90 -16.53 -31.95
N MET A 201 -17.34 -17.76 -31.81
CA MET A 201 -17.11 -18.82 -32.79
C MET A 201 -18.28 -18.76 -33.80
N ASP A 202 -17.99 -18.26 -34.99
CA ASP A 202 -18.70 -18.61 -36.22
C ASP A 202 -17.88 -19.63 -37.03
#